data_fbdf0e793dca44ad89c85562f9bdbcd1
#
_entry.id   fbdf0e793dca44ad89c85562f9bdbcd1
#
_cell.length_a   1.000
_cell.length_b   1.000
_cell.length_c   1.000
_cell.angle_alpha   90.00
_cell.angle_beta   90.00
_cell.angle_gamma   90.00
#
_symmetry.space_group_name_H-M   'P 1'
#
loop_
_entity.id
_entity.type
_entity.pdbx_description
1 polymer ?
#
loop_
_entity_poly.entity_id
_entity_poly.type
_entity_poly.pdbx_seq_one_letter_code
_entity_poly.pdbx_strand_id
1 'polypeptide(L)'
;MPTTPGLEVHTIAGLNPDGAKEACCNVSWTEELIAQARFIDDSMVLLQTGSIDVVVEATGNPAIGLVHARQAIRNGLHIVMVNVEADILAGPLLAEEAKQAGVVYSMAYGDQPALTCELVEWARATGFDVIAAGKGTKFLPEYHASTPGTVWDHYGLTAEGAAAADITDPKAVKALIWPMVEISLCA
;
A
#
# COMPACT_ATOMS: atom_id res chain seq x y z
N MET A 1 -1.78 -16.22 -2.41
CA MET A 1 -3.23 -16.28 -2.77
C MET A 1 -3.67 -17.64 -3.31
N PRO A 2 -3.03 -18.28 -4.32
CA PRO A 2 -3.55 -19.55 -4.87
C PRO A 2 -3.57 -20.70 -3.85
N THR A 3 -2.89 -20.58 -2.74
CA THR A 3 -2.84 -21.57 -1.66
C THR A 3 -3.83 -21.31 -0.51
N THR A 4 -4.60 -20.24 -0.59
CA THR A 4 -5.56 -19.87 0.46
C THR A 4 -6.92 -20.46 0.14
N PRO A 5 -7.43 -21.41 0.94
CA PRO A 5 -8.74 -22.02 0.69
C PRO A 5 -9.86 -20.97 0.66
N GLY A 6 -10.72 -21.04 -0.35
CA GLY A 6 -11.85 -20.14 -0.51
C GLY A 6 -11.51 -18.77 -1.13
N LEU A 7 -10.25 -18.54 -1.52
CA LEU A 7 -9.82 -17.34 -2.22
C LEU A 7 -9.49 -17.67 -3.68
N GLU A 8 -10.17 -17.00 -4.60
CA GLU A 8 -9.98 -17.12 -6.04
C GLU A 8 -9.50 -15.77 -6.60
N VAL A 9 -8.42 -15.78 -7.38
CA VAL A 9 -7.95 -14.56 -8.04
C VAL A 9 -8.61 -14.46 -9.41
N HIS A 10 -9.64 -13.63 -9.49
CA HIS A 10 -10.40 -13.42 -10.72
C HIS A 10 -9.66 -12.57 -11.76
N THR A 11 -9.09 -11.44 -11.32
CA THR A 11 -8.43 -10.49 -12.22
C THR A 11 -7.27 -9.81 -11.53
N ILE A 12 -6.20 -9.60 -12.28
CA ILE A 12 -5.07 -8.72 -11.91
C ILE A 12 -5.07 -7.55 -12.89
N ALA A 13 -5.21 -6.34 -12.36
CA ALA A 13 -5.18 -5.11 -13.13
C ALA A 13 -3.90 -4.33 -12.83
N GLY A 14 -3.21 -3.85 -13.85
CA GLY A 14 -2.00 -3.07 -13.69
C GLY A 14 -1.48 -2.51 -15.01
N LEU A 15 -0.55 -1.55 -14.95
CA LEU A 15 0.01 -0.87 -16.12
C LEU A 15 0.76 -1.80 -17.09
N ASN A 16 1.17 -2.97 -16.63
CA ASN A 16 1.87 -3.97 -17.43
C ASN A 16 1.26 -5.37 -17.16
N PRO A 17 0.18 -5.74 -17.86
CA PRO A 17 -0.47 -7.04 -17.69
C PRO A 17 0.43 -8.23 -18.00
N ASP A 18 1.28 -8.12 -19.00
CA ASP A 18 2.23 -9.18 -19.37
C ASP A 18 3.28 -9.41 -18.29
N GLY A 19 3.82 -8.33 -17.74
CA GLY A 19 4.76 -8.40 -16.60
C GLY A 19 4.09 -8.96 -15.34
N ALA A 20 2.83 -8.63 -15.11
CA ALA A 20 2.07 -9.21 -13.99
C ALA A 20 1.89 -10.72 -14.17
N LYS A 21 1.59 -11.17 -15.38
CA LYS A 21 1.49 -12.59 -15.73
C LYS A 21 2.82 -13.32 -15.54
N GLU A 22 3.92 -12.74 -16.01
CA GLU A 22 5.26 -13.29 -15.82
C GLU A 22 5.63 -13.38 -14.32
N ALA A 23 5.30 -12.37 -13.53
CA ALA A 23 5.50 -12.40 -12.09
C ALA A 23 4.71 -13.54 -11.41
N CYS A 24 3.50 -13.83 -11.86
CA CYS A 24 2.72 -14.99 -11.39
C CYS A 24 3.41 -16.32 -11.70
N CYS A 25 3.99 -16.47 -12.90
CA CYS A 25 4.79 -17.64 -13.25
C CYS A 25 5.99 -17.81 -12.31
N ASN A 26 6.69 -16.70 -12.02
CA ASN A 26 7.89 -16.71 -11.16
C ASN A 26 7.60 -17.06 -9.70
N VAL A 27 6.36 -16.87 -9.23
CA VAL A 27 5.93 -17.25 -7.88
C VAL A 27 5.13 -18.57 -7.87
N SER A 28 5.38 -19.43 -8.84
CA SER A 28 4.87 -20.81 -8.91
C SER A 28 3.35 -20.94 -9.08
N TRP A 29 2.72 -20.00 -9.76
CA TRP A 29 1.37 -20.23 -10.25
C TRP A 29 1.39 -21.31 -11.34
N THR A 30 0.42 -22.22 -11.29
CA THR A 30 0.27 -23.22 -12.36
C THR A 30 -0.31 -22.60 -13.63
N GLU A 31 -0.12 -23.26 -14.77
CA GLU A 31 -0.67 -22.79 -16.03
C GLU A 31 -2.20 -22.66 -15.97
N GLU A 32 -2.87 -23.57 -15.25
CA GLU A 32 -4.32 -23.52 -15.05
C GLU A 32 -4.76 -22.28 -14.28
N LEU A 33 -4.05 -21.89 -13.21
CA LEU A 33 -4.35 -20.70 -12.44
C LEU A 33 -4.15 -19.43 -13.28
N ILE A 34 -3.09 -19.41 -14.09
CA ILE A 34 -2.81 -18.30 -15.00
C ILE A 34 -3.89 -18.19 -16.08
N ALA A 35 -4.35 -19.34 -16.61
CA ALA A 35 -5.40 -19.36 -17.62
C ALA A 35 -6.78 -18.94 -17.08
N GLN A 36 -7.04 -19.15 -15.79
CA GLN A 36 -8.28 -18.74 -15.13
C GLN A 36 -8.31 -17.26 -14.78
N ALA A 37 -7.16 -16.66 -14.44
CA ALA A 37 -7.06 -15.27 -14.08
C ALA A 37 -7.05 -14.37 -15.33
N ARG A 38 -7.72 -13.22 -15.23
CA ARG A 38 -7.67 -12.18 -16.26
C ARG A 38 -6.56 -11.18 -15.92
N PHE A 39 -5.82 -10.77 -16.94
CA PHE A 39 -4.80 -9.73 -16.82
C PHE A 39 -5.20 -8.55 -17.70
N ILE A 40 -5.39 -7.39 -17.11
CA ILE A 40 -5.91 -6.19 -17.78
C ILE A 40 -5.12 -4.94 -17.40
N ASP A 41 -5.14 -3.94 -18.24
CA ASP A 41 -4.49 -2.64 -18.04
C ASP A 41 -5.44 -1.56 -17.49
N ASP A 42 -6.75 -1.80 -17.52
CA ASP A 42 -7.76 -0.86 -17.01
C ASP A 42 -8.45 -1.40 -15.76
N SER A 43 -8.02 -0.90 -14.60
CA SER A 43 -8.60 -1.23 -13.30
C SER A 43 -10.04 -0.73 -13.14
N MET A 44 -10.43 0.34 -13.82
CA MET A 44 -11.79 0.89 -13.71
C MET A 44 -12.83 -0.02 -14.37
N VAL A 45 -12.45 -0.73 -15.44
CA VAL A 45 -13.30 -1.77 -16.05
C VAL A 45 -13.56 -2.90 -15.06
N LEU A 46 -12.51 -3.35 -14.34
CA LEU A 46 -12.63 -4.38 -13.31
C LEU A 46 -13.67 -4.00 -12.24
N LEU A 47 -13.59 -2.77 -11.73
CA LEU A 47 -14.46 -2.30 -10.64
C LEU A 47 -15.93 -2.20 -11.04
N GLN A 48 -16.26 -2.24 -12.32
CA GLN A 48 -17.62 -2.13 -12.85
C GLN A 48 -18.26 -3.48 -13.20
N THR A 49 -17.49 -4.56 -13.24
CA THR A 49 -17.98 -5.85 -13.81
C THR A 49 -18.92 -6.64 -12.90
N GLY A 50 -19.01 -6.32 -11.61
CA GLY A 50 -19.90 -7.02 -10.66
C GLY A 50 -19.59 -8.52 -10.45
N SER A 51 -18.43 -8.98 -10.95
CA SER A 51 -18.02 -10.41 -10.92
C SER A 51 -16.98 -10.70 -9.83
N ILE A 52 -16.71 -9.74 -8.96
CA ILE A 52 -15.74 -9.84 -7.87
C ILE A 52 -16.39 -9.41 -6.55
N ASP A 53 -15.95 -10.00 -5.46
CA ASP A 53 -16.45 -9.67 -4.12
C ASP A 53 -15.50 -8.71 -3.41
N VAL A 54 -14.20 -8.86 -3.63
CA VAL A 54 -13.15 -8.14 -2.89
C VAL A 54 -12.12 -7.56 -3.85
N VAL A 55 -11.77 -6.32 -3.62
CA VAL A 55 -10.67 -5.61 -4.29
C VAL A 55 -9.48 -5.53 -3.34
N VAL A 56 -8.30 -5.91 -3.82
CA VAL A 56 -7.02 -5.65 -3.14
C VAL A 56 -6.34 -4.51 -3.87
N GLU A 57 -6.27 -3.34 -3.24
CA GLU A 57 -5.65 -2.14 -3.81
C GLU A 57 -4.18 -2.07 -3.40
N ALA A 58 -3.28 -2.17 -4.36
CA ALA A 58 -1.83 -2.24 -4.16
C ALA A 58 -1.03 -1.41 -5.18
N THR A 59 -1.60 -0.33 -5.71
CA THR A 59 -0.94 0.48 -6.75
C THR A 59 0.23 1.31 -6.23
N GLY A 60 0.30 1.59 -4.92
CA GLY A 60 1.30 2.48 -4.33
C GLY A 60 1.15 3.96 -4.73
N ASN A 61 0.10 4.32 -5.46
CA ASN A 61 -0.22 5.71 -5.79
C ASN A 61 -1.43 6.17 -4.98
N PRO A 62 -1.29 7.14 -4.05
CA PRO A 62 -2.35 7.52 -3.13
C PRO A 62 -3.59 8.09 -3.84
N ALA A 63 -3.41 8.86 -4.89
CA ALA A 63 -4.54 9.44 -5.63
C ALA A 63 -5.32 8.37 -6.39
N ILE A 64 -4.63 7.43 -7.02
CA ILE A 64 -5.25 6.31 -7.72
C ILE A 64 -5.92 5.36 -6.73
N GLY A 65 -5.24 5.03 -5.62
CA GLY A 65 -5.80 4.20 -4.56
C GLY A 65 -7.12 4.76 -4.00
N LEU A 66 -7.19 6.07 -3.80
CA LEU A 66 -8.42 6.74 -3.38
C LEU A 66 -9.54 6.60 -4.41
N VAL A 67 -9.24 6.79 -5.70
CA VAL A 67 -10.22 6.63 -6.79
C VAL A 67 -10.74 5.20 -6.85
N HIS A 68 -9.83 4.22 -6.81
CA HIS A 68 -10.19 2.79 -6.80
C HIS A 68 -11.06 2.43 -5.60
N ALA A 69 -10.66 2.84 -4.40
CA ALA A 69 -11.40 2.56 -3.17
C ALA A 69 -12.84 3.10 -3.24
N ARG A 70 -13.00 4.37 -3.60
CA ARG A 70 -14.33 4.97 -3.71
C ARG A 70 -15.19 4.32 -4.79
N GLN A 71 -14.60 3.93 -5.92
CA GLN A 71 -15.34 3.23 -6.96
C GLN A 71 -15.75 1.83 -6.52
N ALA A 72 -14.87 1.09 -5.84
CA ALA A 72 -15.18 -0.21 -5.26
C ALA A 72 -16.35 -0.11 -4.26
N ILE A 73 -16.26 0.82 -3.30
CA ILE A 73 -17.32 1.06 -2.30
C ILE A 73 -18.66 1.38 -2.97
N ARG A 74 -18.68 2.27 -3.96
CA ARG A 74 -19.89 2.64 -4.70
C ARG A 74 -20.53 1.47 -5.44
N ASN A 75 -19.73 0.50 -5.85
CA ASN A 75 -20.20 -0.70 -6.54
C ASN A 75 -20.46 -1.89 -5.60
N GLY A 76 -20.45 -1.65 -4.28
CA GLY A 76 -20.74 -2.69 -3.29
C GLY A 76 -19.64 -3.73 -3.10
N LEU A 77 -18.39 -3.41 -3.48
CA LEU A 77 -17.25 -4.30 -3.36
C LEU A 77 -16.51 -4.06 -2.04
N HIS A 78 -16.11 -5.14 -1.39
CA HIS A 78 -15.21 -5.07 -0.24
C HIS A 78 -13.81 -4.65 -0.70
N ILE A 79 -13.06 -3.94 0.16
CA ILE A 79 -11.73 -3.48 -0.18
C ILE A 79 -10.71 -3.79 0.90
N VAL A 80 -9.56 -4.31 0.48
CA VAL A 80 -8.35 -4.45 1.28
C VAL A 80 -7.32 -3.49 0.74
N MET A 81 -6.95 -2.49 1.55
CA MET A 81 -6.01 -1.44 1.20
C MET A 81 -4.60 -1.86 1.58
N VAL A 82 -3.75 -2.12 0.58
CA VAL A 82 -2.30 -2.31 0.77
C VAL A 82 -1.56 -0.98 0.60
N ASN A 83 -2.18 -0.03 -0.10
CA ASN A 83 -1.64 1.29 -0.36
C ASN A 83 -1.78 2.17 0.89
N VAL A 84 -0.76 2.14 1.74
CA VAL A 84 -0.71 2.86 3.03
C VAL A 84 -0.88 4.35 2.84
N GLU A 85 -0.32 4.92 1.78
CA GLU A 85 -0.38 6.35 1.49
C GLU A 85 -1.80 6.81 1.17
N ALA A 86 -2.57 5.97 0.48
CA ALA A 86 -3.98 6.25 0.23
C ALA A 86 -4.81 6.18 1.52
N ASP A 87 -4.49 5.23 2.41
CA ASP A 87 -5.15 5.12 3.71
C ASP A 87 -4.82 6.31 4.63
N ILE A 88 -3.55 6.71 4.71
CA ILE A 88 -3.15 7.91 5.47
C ILE A 88 -3.86 9.16 4.93
N LEU A 89 -4.02 9.25 3.61
CA LEU A 89 -4.65 10.40 2.98
C LEU A 89 -6.15 10.50 3.29
N ALA A 90 -6.88 9.39 3.24
CA ALA A 90 -8.33 9.40 3.29
C ALA A 90 -8.98 8.17 3.96
N GLY A 91 -8.22 7.33 4.65
CA GLY A 91 -8.71 6.08 5.25
C GLY A 91 -9.94 6.26 6.14
N PRO A 92 -9.97 7.22 7.09
CA PRO A 92 -11.15 7.45 7.92
C PRO A 92 -12.41 7.80 7.12
N LEU A 93 -12.26 8.56 6.03
CA LEU A 93 -13.37 8.88 5.13
C LEU A 93 -13.85 7.64 4.37
N LEU A 94 -12.90 6.86 3.83
CA LEU A 94 -13.22 5.63 3.10
C LEU A 94 -13.89 4.60 3.99
N ALA A 95 -13.46 4.48 5.25
CA ALA A 95 -14.07 3.58 6.22
C ALA A 95 -15.52 3.98 6.52
N GLU A 96 -15.81 5.28 6.64
CA GLU A 96 -17.19 5.78 6.85
C GLU A 96 -18.05 5.57 5.59
N GLU A 97 -17.53 5.86 4.38
CA GLU A 97 -18.22 5.60 3.11
C GLU A 97 -18.53 4.09 2.96
N ALA A 98 -17.58 3.22 3.30
CA ALA A 98 -17.76 1.76 3.24
C ALA A 98 -18.82 1.27 4.24
N LYS A 99 -18.80 1.78 5.46
CA LYS A 99 -19.81 1.48 6.47
C LYS A 99 -21.21 1.86 6.00
N GLN A 100 -21.37 3.03 5.40
CA GLN A 100 -22.65 3.49 4.86
C GLN A 100 -23.11 2.62 3.67
N ALA A 101 -22.18 2.15 2.85
CA ALA A 101 -22.46 1.24 1.74
C ALA A 101 -22.66 -0.24 2.17
N GLY A 102 -22.41 -0.59 3.44
CA GLY A 102 -22.51 -1.95 3.94
C GLY A 102 -21.41 -2.88 3.46
N VAL A 103 -20.24 -2.33 3.09
CA VAL A 103 -19.05 -3.10 2.67
C VAL A 103 -17.93 -2.96 3.66
N VAL A 104 -16.96 -3.89 3.59
CA VAL A 104 -15.76 -3.87 4.44
C VAL A 104 -14.69 -3.02 3.76
N TYR A 105 -14.12 -2.09 4.52
CA TYR A 105 -12.86 -1.43 4.23
C TYR A 105 -11.85 -1.85 5.29
N SER A 106 -10.72 -2.40 4.89
CA SER A 106 -9.68 -2.86 5.79
C SER A 106 -8.31 -2.55 5.23
N MET A 107 -7.38 -2.20 6.12
CA MET A 107 -5.95 -2.29 5.79
C MET A 107 -5.56 -3.76 5.59
N ALA A 108 -4.58 -4.00 4.74
CA ALA A 108 -3.98 -5.32 4.60
C ALA A 108 -3.34 -5.74 5.92
N TYR A 109 -3.70 -6.92 6.43
CA TYR A 109 -3.07 -7.46 7.62
C TYR A 109 -1.59 -7.75 7.36
N GLY A 110 -0.76 -7.37 8.32
CA GLY A 110 0.69 -7.51 8.21
C GLY A 110 1.38 -6.20 7.83
N ASP A 111 0.66 -5.18 7.43
CA ASP A 111 1.21 -3.85 7.26
C ASP A 111 1.36 -3.13 8.63
N GLN A 112 2.20 -2.13 8.61
CA GLN A 112 2.74 -1.48 9.81
C GLN A 112 1.68 -0.87 10.72
N PRO A 113 0.69 -0.12 10.22
CA PRO A 113 -0.34 0.46 11.07
C PRO A 113 -1.18 -0.61 11.76
N ALA A 114 -1.61 -1.64 11.04
CA ALA A 114 -2.43 -2.71 11.59
C ALA A 114 -1.73 -3.47 12.70
N LEU A 115 -0.46 -3.88 12.49
CA LEU A 115 0.35 -4.58 13.49
C LEU A 115 0.64 -3.71 14.72
N THR A 116 0.86 -2.41 14.53
CA THR A 116 1.07 -1.49 15.65
C THR A 116 -0.21 -1.34 16.48
N CYS A 117 -1.36 -1.19 15.85
CA CYS A 117 -2.65 -1.14 16.55
C CYS A 117 -2.92 -2.41 17.35
N GLU A 118 -2.70 -3.58 16.76
CA GLU A 118 -2.88 -4.86 17.43
C GLU A 118 -2.02 -4.99 18.69
N LEU A 119 -0.72 -4.63 18.60
CA LEU A 119 0.19 -4.65 19.74
C LEU A 119 -0.23 -3.66 20.83
N VAL A 120 -0.69 -2.47 20.46
CA VAL A 120 -1.19 -1.47 21.40
C VAL A 120 -2.44 -1.97 22.13
N GLU A 121 -3.39 -2.53 21.39
CA GLU A 121 -4.61 -3.08 21.97
C GLU A 121 -4.32 -4.26 22.88
N TRP A 122 -3.43 -5.17 22.48
CA TRP A 122 -2.98 -6.27 23.32
C TRP A 122 -2.33 -5.79 24.61
N ALA A 123 -1.42 -4.82 24.52
CA ALA A 123 -0.77 -4.28 25.71
C ALA A 123 -1.78 -3.65 26.69
N ARG A 124 -2.73 -2.86 26.17
CA ARG A 124 -3.79 -2.27 26.98
C ARG A 124 -4.72 -3.32 27.61
N ALA A 125 -5.10 -4.33 26.84
CA ALA A 125 -5.97 -5.41 27.32
C ALA A 125 -5.31 -6.25 28.43
N THR A 126 -3.98 -6.32 28.44
CA THR A 126 -3.20 -7.00 29.49
C THR A 126 -2.80 -6.09 30.65
N GLY A 127 -3.27 -4.83 30.67
CA GLY A 127 -3.11 -3.91 31.79
C GLY A 127 -1.86 -3.04 31.74
N PHE A 128 -1.19 -2.94 30.59
CA PHE A 128 -0.05 -2.03 30.42
C PHE A 128 -0.50 -0.66 29.90
N ASP A 129 0.11 0.39 30.45
CA ASP A 129 -0.03 1.74 29.90
C ASP A 129 0.89 1.88 28.69
N VAL A 130 0.32 2.17 27.53
CA VAL A 130 1.08 2.42 26.30
C VAL A 130 1.40 3.90 26.22
N ILE A 131 2.67 4.25 26.43
CA ILE A 131 3.15 5.64 26.42
C ILE A 131 3.65 6.07 25.02
N ALA A 132 4.03 5.12 24.17
CA ALA A 132 4.44 5.35 22.80
C ALA A 132 4.27 4.08 21.98
N ALA A 133 3.91 4.23 20.71
CA ALA A 133 3.86 3.13 19.75
C ALA A 133 4.37 3.65 18.40
N GLY A 134 5.18 2.85 17.72
CA GLY A 134 5.74 3.21 16.43
C GLY A 134 6.54 2.06 15.82
N LYS A 135 6.96 2.27 14.59
CA LYS A 135 7.80 1.32 13.85
C LYS A 135 8.99 2.03 13.24
N GLY A 136 10.19 1.47 13.44
CA GLY A 136 11.36 1.78 12.61
C GLY A 136 11.39 0.89 11.37
N THR A 137 11.64 1.46 10.19
CA THR A 137 11.62 0.68 8.95
C THR A 137 12.90 -0.11 8.73
N LYS A 138 14.01 0.51 8.52
CA LYS A 138 15.30 -0.15 8.31
C LYS A 138 16.31 0.45 9.25
N PHE A 139 16.52 -0.17 10.38
CA PHE A 139 17.58 0.25 11.27
C PHE A 139 18.89 -0.36 10.80
N LEU A 140 19.77 0.48 10.28
CA LEU A 140 21.15 0.12 10.01
C LEU A 140 22.07 1.01 10.88
N PRO A 141 23.08 0.45 11.55
CA PRO A 141 23.98 1.22 12.42
C PRO A 141 24.60 2.44 11.73
N GLU A 142 24.88 2.34 10.45
CA GLU A 142 25.44 3.43 9.63
C GLU A 142 24.49 4.63 9.53
N TYR A 143 23.18 4.45 9.71
CA TYR A 143 22.23 5.58 9.67
C TYR A 143 22.38 6.53 10.84
N HIS A 144 22.89 6.05 11.97
CA HIS A 144 23.19 6.90 13.12
C HIS A 144 24.31 7.92 12.85
N ALA A 145 25.23 7.58 11.97
CA ALA A 145 26.32 8.45 11.57
C ALA A 145 25.96 9.35 10.38
N SER A 146 24.73 9.22 9.84
CA SER A 146 24.31 10.01 8.68
C SER A 146 24.17 11.47 9.00
N THR A 147 24.60 12.29 8.07
CA THR A 147 24.45 13.74 8.08
C THR A 147 23.57 14.17 6.89
N PRO A 148 23.07 15.41 6.85
CA PRO A 148 22.37 15.94 5.66
C PRO A 148 23.18 15.80 4.35
N GLY A 149 24.50 15.72 4.44
CA GLY A 149 25.37 15.54 3.26
C GLY A 149 25.58 14.09 2.87
N THR A 150 25.37 13.12 3.77
CA THR A 150 25.66 11.69 3.52
C THR A 150 24.41 10.81 3.45
N VAL A 151 23.26 11.32 3.87
CA VAL A 151 22.00 10.56 3.87
C VAL A 151 21.60 10.07 2.48
N TRP A 152 21.97 10.78 1.45
CA TRP A 152 21.65 10.48 0.06
C TRP A 152 22.23 9.15 -0.42
N ASP A 153 23.42 8.78 0.08
CA ASP A 153 24.10 7.53 -0.28
C ASP A 153 23.30 6.29 0.16
N HIS A 154 22.55 6.42 1.25
CA HIS A 154 21.72 5.33 1.78
C HIS A 154 20.43 5.10 0.98
N TYR A 155 20.00 6.08 0.20
CA TYR A 155 18.76 6.02 -0.58
C TYR A 155 18.97 5.87 -2.08
N GLY A 156 20.22 5.67 -2.52
CA GLY A 156 20.54 5.57 -3.94
C GLY A 156 20.33 6.87 -4.71
N LEU A 157 20.25 7.99 -4.00
CA LEU A 157 20.15 9.32 -4.57
C LEU A 157 21.56 9.94 -4.62
N THR A 158 21.89 10.62 -5.70
CA THR A 158 23.15 11.36 -5.77
C THR A 158 23.01 12.73 -5.13
N ALA A 159 24.05 13.22 -4.46
CA ALA A 159 24.09 14.57 -3.92
C ALA A 159 23.84 15.64 -5.01
N GLU A 160 24.23 15.36 -6.25
CA GLU A 160 23.98 16.20 -7.42
C GLU A 160 22.50 16.20 -7.82
N GLY A 161 21.82 15.05 -7.76
CA GLY A 161 20.38 14.94 -8.00
C GLY A 161 19.58 15.68 -6.93
N ALA A 162 20.01 15.62 -5.66
CA ALA A 162 19.40 16.36 -4.57
C ALA A 162 19.63 17.88 -4.67
N ALA A 163 20.84 18.29 -5.08
CA ALA A 163 21.17 19.70 -5.28
C ALA A 163 20.49 20.30 -6.53
N ALA A 164 20.20 19.49 -7.54
CA ALA A 164 19.49 19.92 -8.74
C ALA A 164 17.96 20.05 -8.52
N ALA A 165 17.44 19.45 -7.44
CA ALA A 165 16.03 19.61 -7.10
C ALA A 165 15.81 20.99 -6.48
N ASP A 166 14.90 21.75 -7.06
CA ASP A 166 14.45 23.01 -6.50
C ASP A 166 13.67 22.74 -5.22
N ILE A 167 14.33 22.93 -4.07
CA ILE A 167 13.72 22.77 -2.74
C ILE A 167 12.59 23.76 -2.47
N THR A 168 12.40 24.75 -3.32
CA THR A 168 11.27 25.69 -3.24
C THR A 168 10.06 25.19 -4.04
N ASP A 169 10.24 24.20 -4.92
CA ASP A 169 9.14 23.52 -5.61
C ASP A 169 8.57 22.37 -4.74
N PRO A 170 7.32 22.47 -4.26
CA PRO A 170 6.70 21.43 -3.45
C PRO A 170 6.65 20.05 -4.16
N LYS A 171 6.63 20.01 -5.48
CA LYS A 171 6.63 18.76 -6.25
C LYS A 171 8.02 18.13 -6.28
N ALA A 172 9.08 18.93 -6.43
CA ALA A 172 10.45 18.48 -6.38
C ALA A 172 10.81 17.99 -4.96
N VAL A 173 10.41 18.73 -3.92
CA VAL A 173 10.55 18.33 -2.52
C VAL A 173 9.79 17.04 -2.26
N LYS A 174 8.56 16.88 -2.76
CA LYS A 174 7.78 15.66 -2.63
C LYS A 174 8.47 14.46 -3.29
N ALA A 175 9.02 14.63 -4.49
CA ALA A 175 9.74 13.56 -5.18
C ALA A 175 11.04 13.13 -4.47
N LEU A 176 11.71 14.06 -3.80
CA LEU A 176 12.90 13.81 -2.98
C LEU A 176 12.57 13.21 -1.62
N ILE A 177 11.54 13.72 -0.96
CA ILE A 177 11.20 13.35 0.41
C ILE A 177 10.32 12.11 0.43
N TRP A 178 9.59 11.78 -0.63
CA TRP A 178 8.66 10.67 -0.65
C TRP A 178 9.30 9.32 -0.26
N PRO A 179 10.46 8.94 -0.76
CA PRO A 179 11.18 7.77 -0.26
C PRO A 179 11.64 7.91 1.20
N MET A 180 11.78 9.15 1.71
CA MET A 180 12.23 9.46 3.07
C MET A 180 11.07 9.58 4.05
N VAL A 181 9.89 9.98 3.59
CA VAL A 181 8.67 10.10 4.41
C VAL A 181 8.16 8.74 4.84
N GLU A 182 8.31 7.71 4.02
CA GLU A 182 8.11 6.32 4.47
C GLU A 182 8.94 5.97 5.71
N ILE A 183 10.05 6.67 5.93
CA ILE A 183 10.98 6.45 7.04
C ILE A 183 10.70 7.44 8.19
N SER A 184 10.26 8.65 7.89
CA SER A 184 10.12 9.75 8.88
C SER A 184 8.74 9.83 9.54
N LEU A 185 7.70 9.30 8.92
CA LEU A 185 6.38 9.18 9.56
C LEU A 185 6.33 8.06 10.59
N CYS A 186 7.40 7.30 10.72
CA CYS A 186 7.57 6.23 11.69
C CYS A 186 8.59 6.57 12.80
N ALA A 187 9.11 7.79 12.88
CA ALA A 187 10.07 8.24 13.90
C ALA A 187 9.38 9.04 15.01
#